data_2690360f0b2055807d0d861f20c1efaf
#
_entry.id   2690360f0b2055807d0d861f20c1efaf
#
_cell.length_a   1.000
_cell.length_b   1.000
_cell.length_c   1.000
_cell.angle_alpha   90.00
_cell.angle_beta   90.00
_cell.angle_gamma   90.00
#
_symmetry.space_group_name_H-M   'P 1'
#
loop_
_entity.id
_entity.type
_entity.pdbx_description
1 polymer ?
#
loop_
_entity_poly.entity_id
_entity_poly.type
_entity_poly.pdbx_seq_one_letter_code
_entity_poly.pdbx_strand_id
1 'polypeptide(L)'
;MDVRTRTEEIERLTLAPWATFSDASRGRQRPEEQDPIRPVFQRDRDRVLHCKAFRRLKQKTQVFLSPEGDLYRTRLTHTLEVSQIARTIARALRLNEDLTEAISLAHDLGHTPFGHAGERALDKLTPGGFKHYMQSLRVVDKLEKDGQGLNLTWEVRNGIVTHTKGTWAATVSYTHLRAH
;
A
#
# COMPACT_ATOMS: atom_id res chain seq x y z
N MET A 1 -11.90 -5.44 28.08
CA MET A 1 -11.69 -4.69 26.81
C MET A 1 -10.24 -4.89 26.41
N ASP A 2 -10.01 -5.41 25.20
CA ASP A 2 -8.65 -5.57 24.67
C ASP A 2 -8.08 -4.23 24.14
N VAL A 3 -6.78 -4.18 23.90
CA VAL A 3 -6.08 -2.95 23.45
C VAL A 3 -6.59 -2.49 22.07
N ARG A 4 -6.88 -3.44 21.17
CA ARG A 4 -7.44 -3.17 19.85
C ARG A 4 -8.79 -2.44 19.95
N THR A 5 -9.73 -3.00 20.70
CA THR A 5 -11.07 -2.40 20.88
C THR A 5 -10.98 -0.99 21.42
N ARG A 6 -10.10 -0.75 22.41
CA ARG A 6 -9.88 0.59 22.93
C ARG A 6 -9.34 1.55 21.87
N THR A 7 -8.44 1.09 21.00
CA THR A 7 -7.90 1.92 19.92
C THR A 7 -8.99 2.25 18.88
N GLU A 8 -9.83 1.28 18.53
CA GLU A 8 -10.96 1.46 17.62
C GLU A 8 -12.00 2.45 18.18
N GLU A 9 -12.25 2.43 19.50
CA GLU A 9 -13.09 3.45 20.16
C GLU A 9 -12.47 4.85 20.09
N ILE A 10 -11.16 4.98 20.29
CA ILE A 10 -10.46 6.25 20.13
C ILE A 10 -10.56 6.76 18.68
N GLU A 11 -10.44 5.88 17.68
CA GLU A 11 -10.69 6.25 16.28
C GLU A 11 -12.08 6.87 16.11
N ARG A 12 -13.13 6.26 16.69
CA ARG A 12 -14.52 6.74 16.62
C ARG A 12 -14.70 8.13 17.25
N LEU A 13 -13.92 8.45 18.28
CA LEU A 13 -13.98 9.73 18.97
C LEU A 13 -13.17 10.84 18.27
N THR A 14 -12.09 10.49 17.60
CA THR A 14 -11.08 11.46 17.13
C THR A 14 -11.08 11.69 15.63
N LEU A 15 -11.42 10.67 14.84
CA LEU A 15 -11.43 10.78 13.39
C LEU A 15 -12.68 11.50 12.87
N ALA A 16 -12.58 12.03 11.65
CA ALA A 16 -13.71 12.66 10.98
C ALA A 16 -14.81 11.63 10.66
N PRO A 17 -16.10 12.02 10.64
CA PRO A 17 -17.20 11.09 10.38
C PRO A 17 -17.12 10.36 9.02
N TRP A 18 -16.43 10.94 8.06
CA TRP A 18 -16.20 10.35 6.73
C TRP A 18 -14.90 9.55 6.62
N ALA A 19 -14.13 9.44 7.72
CA ALA A 19 -12.92 8.64 7.74
C ALA A 19 -13.25 7.14 7.64
N THR A 20 -12.30 6.35 7.18
CA THR A 20 -12.39 4.89 7.20
C THR A 20 -11.94 4.39 8.57
N PHE A 21 -12.84 3.76 9.32
CA PHE A 21 -12.59 3.22 10.65
C PHE A 21 -12.11 1.78 10.59
N SER A 22 -11.22 1.39 11.50
CA SER A 22 -10.66 0.04 11.54
C SER A 22 -11.70 -1.03 11.84
N ASP A 23 -12.67 -0.72 12.70
CA ASP A 23 -13.79 -1.62 13.06
C ASP A 23 -14.84 -1.77 11.96
N ALA A 24 -14.84 -0.87 10.96
CA ALA A 24 -15.74 -0.88 9.81
C ALA A 24 -15.07 -1.35 8.50
N SER A 25 -13.91 -1.99 8.59
CA SER A 25 -13.22 -2.53 7.41
C SER A 25 -14.07 -3.58 6.69
N ARG A 26 -14.01 -3.58 5.37
CA ARG A 26 -14.61 -4.63 4.51
C ARG A 26 -13.91 -5.98 4.64
N GLY A 27 -12.84 -6.04 5.43
CA GLY A 27 -12.13 -7.26 5.75
C GLY A 27 -11.10 -7.68 4.71
N ARG A 28 -10.72 -8.95 4.79
CA ARG A 28 -9.64 -9.59 4.05
C ARG A 28 -10.19 -10.63 3.07
N GLN A 29 -9.39 -11.01 2.07
CA GLN A 29 -9.77 -12.09 1.15
C GLN A 29 -9.91 -13.45 1.86
N ARG A 30 -8.99 -13.72 2.79
CA ARG A 30 -9.05 -14.91 3.64
C ARG A 30 -9.37 -14.49 5.07
N PRO A 31 -10.42 -15.05 5.68
CA PRO A 31 -10.74 -14.77 7.08
C PRO A 31 -9.56 -15.09 8.01
N GLU A 32 -9.35 -14.27 9.01
CA GLU A 32 -8.33 -14.43 10.04
C GLU A 32 -8.87 -13.97 11.38
N GLU A 33 -8.34 -14.55 12.45
CA GLU A 33 -8.59 -14.06 13.80
C GLU A 33 -8.09 -12.62 13.96
N GLN A 34 -8.86 -11.84 14.69
CA GLN A 34 -8.48 -10.47 15.01
C GLN A 34 -7.31 -10.46 16.00
N ASP A 35 -6.39 -9.55 15.79
CA ASP A 35 -5.28 -9.33 16.71
C ASP A 35 -5.81 -8.64 17.98
N PRO A 36 -5.47 -9.08 19.19
CA PRO A 36 -5.98 -8.47 20.42
C PRO A 36 -5.38 -7.09 20.71
N ILE A 37 -4.30 -6.73 20.03
CA ILE A 37 -3.55 -5.48 20.28
C ILE A 37 -3.74 -4.50 19.15
N ARG A 38 -3.62 -4.94 17.88
CA ARG A 38 -3.53 -4.08 16.70
C ARG A 38 -4.81 -4.05 15.89
N PRO A 39 -5.37 -2.86 15.59
CA PRO A 39 -6.42 -2.68 14.58
C PRO A 39 -5.99 -3.22 13.21
N VAL A 40 -6.96 -3.46 12.33
CA VAL A 40 -6.72 -4.14 11.05
C VAL A 40 -5.74 -3.40 10.14
N PHE A 41 -5.78 -2.07 10.10
CA PHE A 41 -4.89 -1.27 9.25
C PHE A 41 -3.47 -1.20 9.82
N GLN A 42 -3.30 -1.20 11.13
CA GLN A 42 -2.00 -1.33 11.77
C GLN A 42 -1.34 -2.67 11.44
N ARG A 43 -2.11 -3.77 11.47
CA ARG A 43 -1.60 -5.07 11.02
C ARG A 43 -1.17 -5.05 9.56
N ASP A 44 -1.90 -4.37 8.70
CA ASP A 44 -1.57 -4.29 7.28
C ASP A 44 -0.29 -3.48 7.06
N ARG A 45 -0.13 -2.34 7.72
CA ARG A 45 1.11 -1.57 7.72
C ARG A 45 2.31 -2.44 8.11
N ASP A 46 2.19 -3.17 9.21
CA ASP A 46 3.27 -4.04 9.69
C ASP A 46 3.59 -5.16 8.68
N ARG A 47 2.56 -5.76 8.04
CA ARG A 47 2.76 -6.78 6.99
C ARG A 47 3.52 -6.23 5.78
N VAL A 48 3.17 -5.02 5.34
CA VAL A 48 3.87 -4.34 4.25
C VAL A 48 5.31 -4.05 4.63
N LEU A 49 5.53 -3.44 5.80
CA LEU A 49 6.87 -3.06 6.28
C LEU A 49 7.82 -4.26 6.37
N HIS A 50 7.31 -5.42 6.79
CA HIS A 50 8.11 -6.63 6.96
C HIS A 50 8.21 -7.52 5.72
N CYS A 51 7.54 -7.20 4.61
CA CYS A 51 7.58 -8.01 3.40
C CYS A 51 8.92 -7.91 2.65
N LYS A 52 9.23 -8.93 1.84
CA LYS A 52 10.45 -8.98 1.04
C LYS A 52 10.49 -7.87 -0.02
N ALA A 53 9.35 -7.56 -0.63
CA ALA A 53 9.25 -6.53 -1.68
C ALA A 53 9.58 -5.14 -1.13
N PHE A 54 9.15 -4.79 0.09
CA PHE A 54 9.47 -3.53 0.73
C PHE A 54 10.99 -3.36 0.94
N ARG A 55 11.67 -4.39 1.43
CA ARG A 55 13.14 -4.38 1.60
C ARG A 55 13.87 -4.20 0.27
N ARG A 56 13.34 -4.76 -0.83
CA ARG A 56 13.91 -4.62 -2.17
C ARG A 56 13.84 -3.19 -2.72
N LEU A 57 12.98 -2.32 -2.19
CA LEU A 57 12.93 -0.90 -2.58
C LEU A 57 14.26 -0.18 -2.33
N LYS A 58 15.07 -0.63 -1.36
CA LYS A 58 16.43 -0.12 -1.13
C LYS A 58 17.35 -0.29 -2.35
N GLN A 59 17.13 -1.36 -3.14
CA GLN A 59 17.95 -1.69 -4.30
C GLN A 59 17.40 -1.12 -5.63
N LYS A 60 16.26 -0.43 -5.59
CA LYS A 60 15.66 0.20 -6.76
C LYS A 60 15.93 1.69 -6.74
N THR A 61 16.61 2.20 -7.77
CA THR A 61 16.79 3.64 -7.97
C THR A 61 15.49 4.27 -8.47
N GLN A 62 15.28 5.55 -8.14
CA GLN A 62 14.06 6.23 -8.56
C GLN A 62 14.08 6.60 -10.05
N VAL A 63 15.21 7.07 -10.58
CA VAL A 63 15.33 7.59 -11.97
C VAL A 63 16.61 7.13 -12.68
N PHE A 64 17.77 7.06 -12.01
CA PHE A 64 19.07 6.75 -12.63
C PHE A 64 19.80 5.63 -11.92
N LEU A 65 20.65 4.90 -12.67
CA LEU A 65 21.70 4.07 -12.10
C LEU A 65 22.60 5.01 -11.27
N SER A 66 22.76 4.67 -9.99
CA SER A 66 23.61 5.42 -9.08
C SER A 66 25.07 5.36 -9.56
N PRO A 67 25.66 6.45 -10.04
CA PRO A 67 27.11 6.56 -10.00
C PRO A 67 27.51 6.81 -8.53
N GLU A 68 28.68 6.37 -8.15
CA GLU A 68 29.24 6.42 -6.80
C GLU A 68 28.97 7.74 -6.07
N GLY A 69 28.14 7.71 -5.01
CA GLY A 69 27.84 8.86 -4.16
C GLY A 69 26.63 8.64 -3.26
N ASP A 70 26.76 9.04 -2.01
CA ASP A 70 25.83 8.80 -0.89
C ASP A 70 24.48 9.55 -0.98
N LEU A 71 24.26 10.38 -2.00
CA LEU A 71 23.15 11.33 -2.10
C LEU A 71 21.96 10.85 -2.96
N TYR A 72 21.97 9.61 -3.43
CA TYR A 72 20.93 9.15 -4.35
C TYR A 72 19.68 8.66 -3.64
N ARG A 73 18.54 9.24 -4.03
CA ARG A 73 17.22 8.89 -3.55
C ARG A 73 16.82 7.49 -4.04
N THR A 74 16.80 6.52 -3.13
CA THR A 74 16.26 5.20 -3.42
C THR A 74 14.73 5.23 -3.40
N ARG A 75 14.08 4.21 -3.98
CA ARG A 75 12.62 4.08 -3.84
C ARG A 75 12.18 3.91 -2.40
N LEU A 76 13.02 3.31 -1.56
CA LEU A 76 12.70 3.18 -0.14
C LEU A 76 12.63 4.56 0.54
N THR A 77 13.61 5.43 0.32
CA THR A 77 13.59 6.79 0.90
C THR A 77 12.41 7.59 0.37
N HIS A 78 12.13 7.51 -0.93
CA HIS A 78 10.94 8.13 -1.52
C HIS A 78 9.65 7.66 -0.86
N THR A 79 9.47 6.34 -0.71
CA THR A 79 8.27 5.75 -0.08
C THR A 79 8.10 6.23 1.36
N LEU A 80 9.19 6.36 2.13
CA LEU A 80 9.14 6.88 3.50
C LEU A 80 8.76 8.37 3.54
N GLU A 81 9.30 9.19 2.63
CA GLU A 81 8.93 10.61 2.51
C GLU A 81 7.47 10.79 2.12
N VAL A 82 6.98 10.02 1.14
CA VAL A 82 5.55 10.01 0.75
C VAL A 82 4.68 9.63 1.96
N SER A 83 5.07 8.61 2.70
CA SER A 83 4.33 8.17 3.89
C SER A 83 4.30 9.27 4.96
N GLN A 84 5.40 9.92 5.22
CA GLN A 84 5.49 11.01 6.20
C GLN A 84 4.57 12.19 5.83
N ILE A 85 4.59 12.62 4.56
CA ILE A 85 3.74 13.71 4.06
C ILE A 85 2.26 13.30 4.11
N ALA A 86 1.93 12.11 3.61
CA ALA A 86 0.57 11.61 3.58
C ALA A 86 -0.04 11.49 4.98
N ARG A 87 0.71 11.01 5.98
CA ARG A 87 0.27 10.97 7.38
C ARG A 87 0.04 12.35 7.96
N THR A 88 0.89 13.33 7.63
CA THR A 88 0.69 14.72 8.06
C THR A 88 -0.64 15.27 7.54
N ILE A 89 -0.96 15.01 6.28
CA ILE A 89 -2.23 15.41 5.66
C ILE A 89 -3.40 14.64 6.31
N ALA A 90 -3.27 13.32 6.48
CA ALA A 90 -4.30 12.50 7.10
C ALA A 90 -4.65 12.99 8.52
N ARG A 91 -3.63 13.31 9.31
CA ARG A 91 -3.80 13.89 10.66
C ARG A 91 -4.53 15.23 10.62
N ALA A 92 -4.13 16.14 9.73
CA ALA A 92 -4.77 17.44 9.58
C ALA A 92 -6.25 17.32 9.19
N LEU A 93 -6.60 16.31 8.41
CA LEU A 93 -7.96 16.01 7.97
C LEU A 93 -8.72 15.05 8.91
N ARG A 94 -8.12 14.64 10.01
CA ARG A 94 -8.64 13.62 10.94
C ARG A 94 -9.03 12.31 10.25
N LEU A 95 -8.21 11.85 9.29
CA LEU A 95 -8.36 10.56 8.64
C LEU A 95 -7.53 9.49 9.35
N ASN A 96 -7.74 8.22 9.01
CA ASN A 96 -7.02 7.10 9.58
C ASN A 96 -5.55 7.09 9.12
N GLU A 97 -4.63 7.39 10.03
CA GLU A 97 -3.19 7.46 9.73
C GLU A 97 -2.60 6.07 9.42
N ASP A 98 -3.02 5.02 10.12
CA ASP A 98 -2.50 3.66 9.90
C ASP A 98 -2.88 3.14 8.51
N LEU A 99 -4.12 3.41 8.05
CA LEU A 99 -4.55 3.11 6.69
C LEU A 99 -3.73 3.89 5.66
N THR A 100 -3.55 5.19 5.89
CA THR A 100 -2.77 6.06 4.99
C THR A 100 -1.33 5.60 4.90
N GLU A 101 -0.71 5.22 6.01
CA GLU A 101 0.65 4.70 6.06
C GLU A 101 0.76 3.36 5.33
N ALA A 102 -0.14 2.43 5.58
CA ALA A 102 -0.15 1.12 4.91
C ALA A 102 -0.22 1.25 3.38
N ILE A 103 -1.09 2.14 2.87
CA ILE A 103 -1.20 2.42 1.44
C ILE A 103 0.08 3.05 0.91
N SER A 104 0.61 4.07 1.61
CA SER A 104 1.81 4.81 1.21
C SER A 104 3.05 3.92 1.17
N LEU A 105 3.19 2.97 2.08
CA LEU A 105 4.30 2.00 2.08
C LEU A 105 4.16 0.97 0.97
N ALA A 106 2.95 0.65 0.55
CA ALA A 106 2.68 -0.41 -0.41
C ALA A 106 2.58 0.05 -1.87
N HIS A 107 2.37 1.34 -2.13
CA HIS A 107 2.02 1.83 -3.47
C HIS A 107 3.05 1.48 -4.55
N ASP A 108 4.34 1.51 -4.22
CA ASP A 108 5.47 1.34 -5.15
C ASP A 108 6.12 -0.07 -5.13
N LEU A 109 5.55 -1.05 -4.42
CA LEU A 109 6.14 -2.39 -4.29
C LEU A 109 6.33 -3.09 -5.64
N GLY A 110 5.43 -2.86 -6.59
CA GLY A 110 5.43 -3.43 -7.94
C GLY A 110 6.18 -2.59 -8.97
N HIS A 111 6.81 -1.49 -8.58
CA HIS A 111 7.48 -0.62 -9.55
C HIS A 111 8.72 -1.32 -10.16
N THR A 112 8.94 -1.07 -11.44
CA THR A 112 10.03 -1.66 -12.23
C THR A 112 11.39 -1.02 -11.92
N PRO A 113 12.52 -1.70 -12.20
CA PRO A 113 13.80 -1.03 -12.36
C PRO A 113 13.68 0.09 -13.41
N PHE A 114 14.48 1.14 -13.27
CA PHE A 114 14.47 2.34 -14.14
C PHE A 114 13.18 3.16 -14.13
N GLY A 115 12.37 3.05 -13.07
CA GLY A 115 11.19 3.86 -12.88
C GLY A 115 10.17 3.77 -14.02
N HIS A 116 9.57 4.90 -14.41
CA HIS A 116 8.60 4.97 -15.50
C HIS A 116 9.17 4.62 -16.89
N ALA A 117 10.48 4.73 -17.09
CA ALA A 117 11.10 4.28 -18.34
C ALA A 117 11.00 2.75 -18.47
N GLY A 118 11.34 2.03 -17.40
CA GLY A 118 11.16 0.58 -17.33
C GLY A 118 9.70 0.15 -17.46
N GLU A 119 8.78 0.88 -16.81
CA GLU A 119 7.33 0.64 -16.93
C GLU A 119 6.86 0.77 -18.38
N ARG A 120 7.22 1.85 -19.08
CA ARG A 120 6.87 2.04 -20.50
C ARG A 120 7.45 0.95 -21.41
N ALA A 121 8.66 0.47 -21.11
CA ALA A 121 9.26 -0.61 -21.88
C ALA A 121 8.49 -1.93 -21.67
N LEU A 122 8.18 -2.28 -20.43
CA LEU A 122 7.40 -3.48 -20.12
C LEU A 122 5.95 -3.39 -20.62
N ASP A 123 5.33 -2.21 -20.57
CA ASP A 123 3.97 -1.98 -21.08
C ASP A 123 3.86 -2.34 -22.57
N LYS A 124 4.90 -2.05 -23.36
CA LYS A 124 4.95 -2.40 -24.79
C LYS A 124 5.21 -3.89 -25.05
N LEU A 125 5.92 -4.57 -24.15
CA LEU A 125 6.35 -5.96 -24.33
C LEU A 125 5.38 -6.96 -23.70
N THR A 126 4.53 -6.51 -22.80
CA THR A 126 3.63 -7.41 -22.06
C THR A 126 2.27 -7.48 -22.76
N PRO A 127 1.77 -8.65 -23.14
CA PRO A 127 0.39 -8.79 -23.62
C PRO A 127 -0.59 -8.25 -22.58
N GLY A 128 -1.43 -7.30 -22.98
CA GLY A 128 -2.35 -6.63 -22.07
C GLY A 128 -1.78 -5.43 -21.29
N GLY A 129 -0.49 -5.10 -21.52
CA GLY A 129 0.18 -3.96 -20.90
C GLY A 129 0.73 -4.25 -19.51
N PHE A 130 1.50 -3.29 -18.97
CA PHE A 130 2.07 -3.34 -17.64
C PHE A 130 1.83 -2.03 -16.89
N LYS A 131 1.27 -2.10 -15.69
CA LYS A 131 1.07 -0.95 -14.80
C LYS A 131 1.61 -1.26 -13.41
N HIS A 132 2.47 -0.37 -12.87
CA HIS A 132 3.14 -0.60 -11.59
C HIS A 132 2.15 -0.78 -10.43
N TYR A 133 1.03 -0.07 -10.40
CA TYR A 133 0.02 -0.20 -9.36
C TYR A 133 -0.68 -1.58 -9.38
N MET A 134 -0.96 -2.12 -10.58
CA MET A 134 -1.49 -3.50 -10.72
C MET A 134 -0.44 -4.52 -10.30
N GLN A 135 0.82 -4.29 -10.64
CA GLN A 135 1.92 -5.15 -10.18
C GLN A 135 2.12 -5.03 -8.66
N SER A 136 1.94 -3.84 -8.05
CA SER A 136 1.98 -3.67 -6.60
C SER A 136 0.89 -4.52 -5.92
N LEU A 137 -0.34 -4.48 -6.46
CA LEU A 137 -1.42 -5.34 -6.00
C LEU A 137 -1.05 -6.84 -6.15
N ARG A 138 -0.52 -7.24 -7.31
CA ARG A 138 -0.10 -8.63 -7.53
C ARG A 138 1.00 -9.08 -6.57
N VAL A 139 1.93 -8.19 -6.23
CA VAL A 139 2.99 -8.47 -5.24
C VAL A 139 2.38 -8.80 -3.88
N VAL A 140 1.48 -7.94 -3.38
CA VAL A 140 0.89 -8.12 -2.05
C VAL A 140 -0.14 -9.24 -1.98
N ASP A 141 -0.83 -9.54 -3.09
CA ASP A 141 -1.88 -10.55 -3.12
C ASP A 141 -1.35 -11.96 -3.43
N LYS A 142 -0.29 -12.07 -4.26
CA LYS A 142 0.11 -13.35 -4.85
C LYS A 142 1.59 -13.71 -4.74
N LEU A 143 2.51 -12.74 -4.68
CA LEU A 143 3.94 -13.04 -4.78
C LEU A 143 4.65 -13.11 -3.44
N GLU A 144 4.19 -12.38 -2.45
CA GLU A 144 4.75 -12.41 -1.10
C GLU A 144 4.39 -13.72 -0.37
N LYS A 145 5.16 -14.04 0.67
CA LYS A 145 4.98 -15.25 1.50
C LYS A 145 4.87 -16.52 0.65
N ASP A 146 5.80 -16.68 -0.28
CA ASP A 146 5.92 -17.88 -1.12
C ASP A 146 4.62 -18.22 -1.89
N GLY A 147 3.99 -17.18 -2.42
CA GLY A 147 2.76 -17.32 -3.23
C GLY A 147 1.45 -17.14 -2.47
N GLN A 148 1.49 -17.03 -1.16
CA GLN A 148 0.27 -16.87 -0.34
C GLN A 148 -0.24 -15.42 -0.27
N GLY A 149 0.62 -14.46 -0.55
CA GLY A 149 0.32 -13.04 -0.40
C GLY A 149 0.23 -12.57 1.05
N LEU A 150 0.07 -11.26 1.24
CA LEU A 150 0.03 -10.64 2.56
C LEU A 150 -1.37 -10.68 3.21
N ASN A 151 -2.41 -10.99 2.45
CA ASN A 151 -3.80 -10.98 2.91
C ASN A 151 -4.19 -9.63 3.54
N LEU A 152 -3.96 -8.53 2.79
CA LEU A 152 -4.29 -7.18 3.23
C LEU A 152 -5.81 -6.93 3.18
N THR A 153 -6.28 -5.95 3.93
CA THR A 153 -7.68 -5.49 3.89
C THR A 153 -8.04 -4.94 2.51
N TRP A 154 -9.35 -4.91 2.23
CA TRP A 154 -9.87 -4.36 0.99
C TRP A 154 -9.44 -2.89 0.80
N GLU A 155 -9.46 -2.10 1.87
CA GLU A 155 -9.15 -0.66 1.85
C GLU A 155 -7.70 -0.41 1.43
N VAL A 156 -6.74 -1.14 1.99
CA VAL A 156 -5.32 -1.02 1.61
C VAL A 156 -5.12 -1.45 0.16
N ARG A 157 -5.70 -2.57 -0.26
CA ARG A 157 -5.62 -3.08 -1.65
C ARG A 157 -6.22 -2.08 -2.64
N ASN A 158 -7.37 -1.49 -2.30
CA ASN A 158 -8.01 -0.45 -3.09
C ASN A 158 -7.13 0.79 -3.20
N GLY A 159 -6.56 1.26 -2.09
CA GLY A 159 -5.64 2.39 -2.06
C GLY A 159 -4.40 2.16 -2.95
N ILE A 160 -3.83 0.94 -2.94
CA ILE A 160 -2.72 0.58 -3.83
C ILE A 160 -3.09 0.74 -5.31
N VAL A 161 -4.27 0.31 -5.72
CA VAL A 161 -4.69 0.38 -7.14
C VAL A 161 -5.05 1.80 -7.57
N THR A 162 -5.58 2.61 -6.67
CA THR A 162 -6.13 3.93 -6.99
C THR A 162 -5.19 5.10 -6.71
N HIS A 163 -3.95 4.87 -6.25
CA HIS A 163 -3.02 5.95 -5.90
C HIS A 163 -2.57 6.80 -7.10
N THR A 164 -2.66 6.26 -8.32
CA THR A 164 -2.30 6.99 -9.54
C THR A 164 -3.48 7.78 -10.08
N LYS A 165 -3.23 9.03 -10.50
CA LYS A 165 -4.23 9.88 -11.17
C LYS A 165 -4.46 9.41 -12.61
N GLY A 166 -5.19 8.31 -12.79
CA GLY A 166 -5.65 7.89 -14.12
C GLY A 166 -7.16 8.03 -14.21
N THR A 167 -7.68 8.40 -15.37
CA THR A 167 -9.13 8.49 -15.66
C THR A 167 -9.87 7.16 -15.41
N TRP A 168 -9.15 6.07 -15.23
CA TRP A 168 -9.66 4.71 -15.02
C TRP A 168 -9.64 4.25 -13.57
N ALA A 169 -8.96 4.95 -12.67
CA ALA A 169 -8.69 4.45 -11.32
C ALA A 169 -9.95 4.20 -10.48
N ALA A 170 -10.95 5.07 -10.57
CA ALA A 170 -12.17 4.94 -9.77
C ALA A 170 -13.07 3.77 -10.22
N THR A 171 -13.16 3.52 -11.54
CA THR A 171 -14.04 2.48 -12.11
C THR A 171 -13.43 1.09 -12.03
N VAL A 172 -12.10 0.98 -12.23
CA VAL A 172 -11.34 -0.29 -12.18
C VAL A 172 -11.26 -0.85 -10.76
N SER A 173 -11.23 0.01 -9.74
CA SER A 173 -11.17 -0.38 -8.34
C SER A 173 -12.31 -1.32 -7.91
N TYR A 174 -13.53 -1.09 -8.39
CA TYR A 174 -14.69 -1.91 -8.01
C TYR A 174 -14.76 -3.27 -8.70
N THR A 175 -14.29 -3.38 -9.93
CA THR A 175 -14.39 -4.61 -10.72
C THR A 175 -13.24 -5.57 -10.48
N HIS A 176 -11.99 -5.07 -10.37
CA HIS A 176 -10.81 -5.92 -10.22
C HIS A 176 -10.64 -6.52 -8.82
N LEU A 177 -11.12 -5.85 -7.76
CA LEU A 177 -11.06 -6.40 -6.40
C LEU A 177 -12.15 -7.45 -6.14
N ARG A 178 -13.19 -7.52 -6.98
CA ARG A 178 -14.25 -8.56 -6.90
C ARG A 178 -13.98 -9.80 -7.77
N ALA A 179 -13.10 -9.71 -8.75
CA ALA A 179 -12.86 -10.80 -9.71
C ALA A 179 -11.76 -11.80 -9.28
N HIS A 180 -11.30 -11.71 -8.04
CA HIS A 180 -10.27 -12.60 -7.47
C HIS A 180 -10.71 -12.99 -6.03
#